data_332b64c5a1eb07118666d50e51c6e0fa
#
_entry.id   332b64c5a1eb07118666d50e51c6e0fa
#
_cell.length_a   1.000
_cell.length_b   1.000
_cell.length_c   1.000
_cell.angle_alpha   90.00
_cell.angle_beta   90.00
_cell.angle_gamma   90.00
#
_symmetry.space_group_name_H-M   'P 1'
#
loop_
_entity.id
_entity.type
_entity.pdbx_description
1 polymer ?
#
loop_
_entity_poly.entity_id
_entity_poly.type
_entity_poly.pdbx_seq_one_letter_code
_entity_poly.pdbx_strand_id
1 'polypeptide(L)'
;MEKQALNLINLYNERGKRHGYWEYYYENGQLMSKGHYVNGNRDGYWEVYHSNGQLLRKGRYVNGERDGHWEWYWSGGQLEKKGHYVNGNTDGYWEWYYSSGQLSRKGHFVNGEFIKEKEQTELTMDEIAERFGISVSQLKIKK
;
A
#
# COMPACT_ATOMS: atom_id res chain seq x y z
N MET A 1 -34.28 -30.56 6.91
CA MET A 1 -34.21 -29.26 7.57
C MET A 1 -32.92 -28.59 7.10
N GLU A 2 -33.00 -27.71 6.10
CA GLU A 2 -31.86 -26.88 5.69
C GLU A 2 -31.51 -25.95 6.84
N LYS A 3 -30.28 -26.03 7.32
CA LYS A 3 -29.74 -25.02 8.23
C LYS A 3 -29.59 -23.73 7.40
N GLN A 4 -30.52 -22.77 7.59
CA GLN A 4 -30.27 -21.41 7.12
C GLN A 4 -28.94 -20.96 7.70
N ALA A 5 -27.97 -20.72 6.82
CA ALA A 5 -26.71 -20.07 7.21
C ALA A 5 -27.07 -18.70 7.75
N LEU A 6 -26.89 -18.49 9.03
CA LEU A 6 -27.04 -17.16 9.65
C LEU A 6 -26.06 -16.22 8.95
N ASN A 7 -26.59 -15.16 8.36
CA ASN A 7 -25.77 -14.13 7.68
C ASN A 7 -25.08 -13.29 8.77
N LEU A 8 -23.88 -13.74 9.21
CA LEU A 8 -23.11 -13.15 10.31
C LEU A 8 -22.28 -11.95 9.83
N ILE A 9 -22.94 -10.97 9.21
CA ILE A 9 -22.31 -9.71 8.74
C ILE A 9 -22.87 -8.51 9.52
N ASN A 10 -22.08 -7.44 9.59
CA ASN A 10 -22.44 -6.16 10.19
C ASN A 10 -22.87 -6.26 11.66
N LEU A 11 -22.17 -7.10 12.42
CA LEU A 11 -22.47 -7.34 13.82
C LEU A 11 -21.73 -6.36 14.76
N TYR A 12 -22.33 -6.17 15.94
CA TYR A 12 -21.72 -5.48 17.06
C TYR A 12 -21.42 -6.46 18.18
N ASN A 13 -20.34 -6.24 18.92
CA ASN A 13 -20.05 -7.01 20.12
C ASN A 13 -20.91 -6.52 21.32
N GLU A 14 -20.78 -7.18 22.47
CA GLU A 14 -21.52 -6.87 23.71
C GLU A 14 -21.30 -5.44 24.22
N ARG A 15 -20.22 -4.76 23.76
CA ARG A 15 -19.90 -3.35 24.08
C ARG A 15 -20.42 -2.36 23.04
N GLY A 16 -21.24 -2.80 22.09
CA GLY A 16 -21.77 -1.96 21.00
C GLY A 16 -20.71 -1.53 19.97
N LYS A 17 -19.56 -2.19 19.89
CA LYS A 17 -18.53 -1.90 18.91
C LYS A 17 -18.62 -2.84 17.72
N ARG A 18 -18.36 -2.36 16.50
CA ARG A 18 -18.27 -3.18 15.28
C ARG A 18 -17.31 -4.34 15.51
N HIS A 19 -17.74 -5.55 15.15
CA HIS A 19 -16.96 -6.76 15.31
C HIS A 19 -17.31 -7.78 14.24
N GLY A 20 -16.32 -8.56 13.77
CA GLY A 20 -16.52 -9.52 12.69
C GLY A 20 -16.54 -8.89 11.31
N TYR A 21 -17.12 -9.59 10.35
CA TYR A 21 -17.14 -9.20 8.95
C TYR A 21 -18.20 -8.14 8.67
N TRP A 22 -17.82 -7.10 7.91
CA TRP A 22 -18.65 -5.95 7.57
C TRP A 22 -18.62 -5.65 6.09
N GLU A 23 -19.80 -5.27 5.57
CA GLU A 23 -20.00 -4.78 4.22
C GLU A 23 -20.76 -3.47 4.25
N TYR A 24 -20.37 -2.57 3.35
CA TYR A 24 -21.04 -1.30 3.10
C TYR A 24 -21.38 -1.20 1.63
N TYR A 25 -22.52 -0.59 1.33
CA TYR A 25 -23.03 -0.49 -0.02
C TYR A 25 -23.30 0.97 -0.39
N TYR A 26 -23.13 1.29 -1.65
CA TYR A 26 -23.60 2.55 -2.23
C TYR A 26 -25.13 2.55 -2.36
N GLU A 27 -25.73 3.75 -2.57
CA GLU A 27 -27.17 3.89 -2.82
C GLU A 27 -27.66 3.12 -4.07
N ASN A 28 -26.77 2.94 -5.07
CA ASN A 28 -27.05 2.13 -6.25
C ASN A 28 -26.99 0.61 -6.02
N GLY A 29 -26.77 0.16 -4.76
CA GLY A 29 -26.72 -1.25 -4.36
C GLY A 29 -25.37 -1.94 -4.61
N GLN A 30 -24.38 -1.24 -5.19
CA GLN A 30 -23.06 -1.81 -5.39
C GLN A 30 -22.23 -1.80 -4.11
N LEU A 31 -21.39 -2.81 -3.92
CA LEU A 31 -20.49 -2.92 -2.79
C LEU A 31 -19.53 -1.73 -2.75
N MET A 32 -19.51 -1.01 -1.63
CA MET A 32 -18.61 0.13 -1.39
C MET A 32 -17.33 -0.32 -0.70
N SER A 33 -17.45 -1.15 0.33
CA SER A 33 -16.29 -1.67 1.06
C SER A 33 -16.64 -2.91 1.86
N LYS A 34 -15.63 -3.75 2.12
CA LYS A 34 -15.74 -4.92 2.98
C LYS A 34 -14.45 -5.19 3.74
N GLY A 35 -14.59 -5.84 4.90
CA GLY A 35 -13.46 -6.23 5.74
C GLY A 35 -13.89 -6.60 7.15
N HIS A 36 -12.93 -6.78 8.03
CA HIS A 36 -13.18 -7.17 9.41
C HIS A 36 -12.97 -6.01 10.37
N TYR A 37 -13.76 -6.01 11.43
CA TYR A 37 -13.57 -5.16 12.60
C TYR A 37 -13.29 -6.03 13.83
N VAL A 38 -12.37 -5.56 14.66
CA VAL A 38 -12.12 -6.07 16.01
C VAL A 38 -12.29 -4.92 17.00
N ASN A 39 -13.28 -5.02 17.87
CA ASN A 39 -13.59 -4.01 18.90
C ASN A 39 -13.72 -2.57 18.37
N GLY A 40 -14.28 -2.41 17.17
CA GLY A 40 -14.52 -1.12 16.53
C GLY A 40 -13.41 -0.61 15.61
N ASN A 41 -12.24 -1.25 15.62
CA ASN A 41 -11.12 -0.94 14.73
C ASN A 41 -11.12 -1.87 13.51
N ARG A 42 -10.75 -1.33 12.34
CA ARG A 42 -10.47 -2.17 11.17
C ARG A 42 -9.30 -3.09 11.48
N ASP A 43 -9.44 -4.38 11.17
CA ASP A 43 -8.40 -5.38 11.37
C ASP A 43 -8.46 -6.42 10.24
N GLY A 44 -7.31 -6.88 9.76
CA GLY A 44 -7.24 -7.77 8.62
C GLY A 44 -7.40 -7.07 7.26
N TYR A 45 -7.76 -7.84 6.25
CA TYR A 45 -7.80 -7.39 4.87
C TYR A 45 -9.06 -6.58 4.57
N TRP A 46 -8.89 -5.46 3.87
CA TRP A 46 -9.97 -4.56 3.45
C TRP A 46 -9.92 -4.28 1.97
N GLU A 47 -11.08 -4.25 1.38
CA GLU A 47 -11.30 -3.81 0.00
C GLU A 47 -12.30 -2.66 -0.02
N VAL A 48 -12.04 -1.69 -0.89
CA VAL A 48 -12.93 -0.55 -1.15
C VAL A 48 -13.09 -0.42 -2.65
N TYR A 49 -14.28 -0.13 -3.11
CA TYR A 49 -14.67 -0.12 -4.51
C TYR A 49 -15.18 1.27 -4.92
N HIS A 50 -15.04 1.60 -6.18
CA HIS A 50 -15.72 2.72 -6.82
C HIS A 50 -17.21 2.43 -6.97
N SER A 51 -18.03 3.46 -7.16
CA SER A 51 -19.48 3.30 -7.39
C SER A 51 -19.84 2.57 -8.71
N ASN A 52 -18.87 2.38 -9.59
CA ASN A 52 -19.00 1.54 -10.80
C ASN A 52 -18.64 0.06 -10.57
N GLY A 53 -18.31 -0.33 -9.31
CA GLY A 53 -17.97 -1.69 -8.93
C GLY A 53 -16.51 -2.08 -9.10
N GLN A 54 -15.69 -1.23 -9.71
CA GLN A 54 -14.24 -1.47 -9.85
C GLN A 54 -13.53 -1.28 -8.51
N LEU A 55 -12.49 -2.07 -8.26
CA LEU A 55 -11.68 -1.93 -7.06
C LEU A 55 -11.03 -0.54 -7.01
N LEU A 56 -11.16 0.16 -5.88
CA LEU A 56 -10.52 1.45 -5.62
C LEU A 56 -9.20 1.26 -4.86
N ARG A 57 -9.23 0.45 -3.83
CA ARG A 57 -8.03 0.16 -3.02
C ARG A 57 -8.21 -1.10 -2.20
N LYS A 58 -7.09 -1.72 -1.86
CA LYS A 58 -7.03 -2.88 -0.96
C LYS A 58 -5.75 -2.88 -0.14
N GLY A 59 -5.81 -3.53 1.00
CA GLY A 59 -4.67 -3.72 1.89
C GLY A 59 -5.11 -4.17 3.28
N ARG A 60 -4.13 -4.32 4.14
CA ARG A 60 -4.33 -4.81 5.50
C ARG A 60 -4.38 -3.65 6.49
N TYR A 61 -5.24 -3.80 7.51
CA TYR A 61 -5.24 -3.01 8.72
C TYR A 61 -4.82 -3.88 9.91
N VAL A 62 -4.12 -3.28 10.84
CA VAL A 62 -3.81 -3.84 12.17
C VAL A 62 -4.22 -2.78 13.19
N ASN A 63 -5.16 -3.12 14.08
CA ASN A 63 -5.68 -2.20 15.10
C ASN A 63 -6.16 -0.83 14.56
N GLY A 64 -6.68 -0.78 13.35
CA GLY A 64 -7.19 0.44 12.72
C GLY A 64 -6.19 1.21 11.87
N GLU A 65 -4.92 0.84 11.90
CA GLU A 65 -3.84 1.45 11.10
C GLU A 65 -3.51 0.61 9.88
N ARG A 66 -3.12 1.26 8.78
CA ARG A 66 -2.64 0.54 7.59
C ARG A 66 -1.32 -0.13 7.89
N ASP A 67 -1.18 -1.39 7.46
CA ASP A 67 0.01 -2.20 7.63
C ASP A 67 0.27 -3.09 6.42
N GLY A 68 1.54 -3.27 6.05
CA GLY A 68 1.92 -4.09 4.90
C GLY A 68 1.62 -3.44 3.55
N HIS A 69 1.46 -4.27 2.53
CA HIS A 69 1.29 -3.83 1.15
C HIS A 69 -0.11 -3.28 0.89
N TRP A 70 -0.15 -2.13 0.21
CA TRP A 70 -1.36 -1.44 -0.21
C TRP A 70 -1.33 -1.10 -1.68
N GLU A 71 -2.51 -1.18 -2.33
CA GLU A 71 -2.71 -0.85 -3.74
C GLU A 71 -3.93 0.05 -3.90
N TRP A 72 -3.85 0.98 -4.86
CA TRP A 72 -4.94 1.84 -5.32
C TRP A 72 -5.10 1.72 -6.81
N TYR A 73 -6.32 1.90 -7.28
CA TYR A 73 -6.69 1.71 -8.67
C TYR A 73 -7.53 2.87 -9.17
N TRP A 74 -7.30 3.28 -10.39
CA TRP A 74 -8.16 4.18 -11.12
C TRP A 74 -9.54 3.55 -11.32
N SER A 75 -10.57 4.40 -11.58
CA SER A 75 -11.95 3.92 -11.84
C SER A 75 -12.09 3.05 -13.09
N GLY A 76 -11.09 3.04 -13.97
CA GLY A 76 -10.95 2.12 -15.10
C GLY A 76 -10.30 0.78 -14.79
N GLY A 77 -9.88 0.56 -13.52
CA GLY A 77 -9.28 -0.69 -13.05
C GLY A 77 -7.76 -0.76 -13.13
N GLN A 78 -7.10 0.23 -13.74
CA GLN A 78 -5.64 0.29 -13.81
C GLN A 78 -5.06 0.67 -12.45
N LEU A 79 -3.87 0.14 -12.12
CA LEU A 79 -3.15 0.49 -10.91
C LEU A 79 -2.81 1.99 -10.91
N GLU A 80 -3.15 2.70 -9.82
CA GLU A 80 -2.81 4.10 -9.60
C GLU A 80 -1.53 4.26 -8.81
N LYS A 81 -1.43 3.52 -7.71
CA LYS A 81 -0.23 3.52 -6.85
C LYS A 81 -0.19 2.29 -5.98
N LYS A 82 1.00 1.93 -5.54
CA LYS A 82 1.24 0.86 -4.56
C LYS A 82 2.43 1.18 -3.67
N GLY A 83 2.46 0.58 -2.50
CA GLY A 83 3.57 0.71 -1.57
C GLY A 83 3.29 0.01 -0.25
N HIS A 84 4.16 0.23 0.70
CA HIS A 84 4.10 -0.37 2.02
C HIS A 84 3.75 0.65 3.09
N TYR A 85 3.02 0.19 4.12
CA TYR A 85 2.79 0.91 5.36
C TYR A 85 3.37 0.10 6.53
N VAL A 86 3.92 0.81 7.49
CA VAL A 86 4.30 0.28 8.80
C VAL A 86 3.68 1.17 9.86
N ASN A 87 2.82 0.62 10.71
CA ASN A 87 2.11 1.36 11.77
C ASN A 87 1.45 2.66 11.26
N GLY A 88 0.74 2.57 10.15
CA GLY A 88 0.01 3.70 9.54
C GLY A 88 0.85 4.66 8.69
N ASN A 89 2.19 4.58 8.76
CA ASN A 89 3.10 5.45 8.00
C ASN A 89 3.57 4.77 6.71
N THR A 90 3.76 5.56 5.65
CA THR A 90 4.39 5.06 4.41
C THR A 90 5.84 4.66 4.70
N ASP A 91 6.23 3.48 4.23
CA ASP A 91 7.57 2.94 4.42
C ASP A 91 8.02 2.14 3.20
N GLY A 92 9.32 2.14 2.88
CA GLY A 92 9.84 1.46 1.71
C GLY A 92 9.53 2.17 0.38
N TYR A 93 9.57 1.40 -0.68
CA TYR A 93 9.37 1.92 -2.04
C TYR A 93 7.89 2.07 -2.37
N TRP A 94 7.58 3.22 -2.98
CA TRP A 94 6.27 3.56 -3.53
C TRP A 94 6.36 3.83 -5.01
N GLU A 95 5.34 3.38 -5.75
CA GLU A 95 5.21 3.58 -7.18
C GLU A 95 3.85 4.21 -7.49
N TRP A 96 3.84 5.16 -8.44
CA TRP A 96 2.64 5.81 -8.97
C TRP A 96 2.58 5.62 -10.48
N TYR A 97 1.40 5.42 -10.99
CA TYR A 97 1.15 5.11 -12.38
C TYR A 97 0.10 6.06 -12.97
N TYR A 98 0.25 6.40 -14.22
CA TYR A 98 -0.79 7.07 -14.99
C TYR A 98 -1.93 6.10 -15.26
N SER A 99 -3.12 6.65 -15.66
CA SER A 99 -4.26 5.83 -16.07
C SER A 99 -3.99 5.00 -17.33
N SER A 100 -2.96 5.35 -18.11
CA SER A 100 -2.42 4.53 -19.20
C SER A 100 -1.68 3.25 -18.76
N GLY A 101 -1.40 3.11 -17.44
CA GLY A 101 -0.60 2.02 -16.87
C GLY A 101 0.91 2.26 -16.86
N GLN A 102 1.38 3.36 -17.46
CA GLN A 102 2.80 3.71 -17.44
C GLN A 102 3.21 4.23 -16.07
N LEU A 103 4.43 3.87 -15.63
CA LEU A 103 5.02 4.38 -14.40
C LEU A 103 5.16 5.90 -14.50
N SER A 104 4.58 6.62 -13.53
CA SER A 104 4.67 8.07 -13.43
C SER A 104 5.87 8.50 -12.59
N ARG A 105 6.00 7.90 -11.42
CA ARG A 105 7.11 8.17 -10.50
C ARG A 105 7.28 7.02 -9.51
N LYS A 106 8.44 6.96 -8.90
CA LYS A 106 8.73 6.12 -7.73
C LYS A 106 9.43 6.93 -6.66
N GLY A 107 9.36 6.48 -5.42
CA GLY A 107 10.02 7.14 -4.31
C GLY A 107 10.21 6.20 -3.13
N HIS A 108 11.15 6.53 -2.27
CA HIS A 108 11.43 5.77 -1.06
C HIS A 108 11.00 6.59 0.16
N PHE A 109 10.31 5.93 1.10
CA PHE A 109 9.84 6.55 2.33
C PHE A 109 10.40 5.79 3.53
N VAL A 110 10.64 6.52 4.61
CA VAL A 110 10.97 5.97 5.93
C VAL A 110 10.12 6.70 6.95
N ASN A 111 9.31 5.96 7.71
CA ASN A 111 8.40 6.52 8.73
C ASN A 111 7.51 7.67 8.23
N GLY A 112 7.03 7.61 7.00
CA GLY A 112 6.18 8.64 6.39
C GLY A 112 6.93 9.76 5.70
N GLU A 113 8.23 9.88 5.87
CA GLU A 113 9.05 10.92 5.24
C GLU A 113 9.63 10.44 3.90
N PHE A 114 9.51 11.26 2.87
CA PHE A 114 10.10 10.99 1.57
C PHE A 114 11.62 11.13 1.64
N ILE A 115 12.33 10.05 1.35
CA ILE A 115 13.78 10.06 1.27
C ILE A 115 14.16 10.42 -0.17
N LYS A 116 14.62 11.65 -0.34
CA LYS A 116 15.23 12.07 -1.59
C LYS A 116 16.52 11.25 -1.76
N GLU A 117 16.53 10.30 -2.69
CA GLU A 117 17.79 9.66 -3.07
C GLU A 117 18.77 10.81 -3.40
N LYS A 118 19.89 10.86 -2.68
CA LYS A 118 21.00 11.72 -3.15
C LYS A 118 21.24 11.27 -4.58
N GLU A 119 21.20 12.21 -5.54
CA GLU A 119 21.66 11.92 -6.88
C GLU A 119 22.93 11.09 -6.70
N GLN A 120 22.92 9.85 -7.19
CA GLN A 120 24.15 9.10 -7.33
C GLN A 120 24.99 9.98 -8.27
N THR A 121 25.82 10.79 -7.70
CA THR A 121 26.95 11.39 -8.44
C THR A 121 27.72 10.17 -8.89
N GLU A 122 27.59 9.81 -10.16
CA GLU A 122 28.50 8.87 -10.80
C GLU A 122 29.89 9.45 -10.59
N LEU A 123 30.59 8.92 -9.58
CA LEU A 123 31.98 9.30 -9.34
C LEU A 123 32.76 8.80 -10.53
N THR A 124 33.49 9.69 -11.18
CA THR A 124 34.44 9.31 -12.20
C THR A 124 35.53 8.41 -11.61
N MET A 125 36.19 7.61 -12.42
CA MET A 125 37.28 6.75 -11.95
C MET A 125 38.39 7.57 -11.29
N ASP A 126 38.59 8.81 -11.74
CA ASP A 126 39.54 9.75 -11.14
C ASP A 126 39.13 10.20 -9.75
N GLU A 127 37.86 10.54 -9.53
CA GLU A 127 37.33 10.91 -8.21
C GLU A 127 37.36 9.75 -7.21
N ILE A 128 37.11 8.50 -7.69
CA ILE A 128 37.22 7.31 -6.87
C ILE A 128 38.68 7.07 -6.48
N ALA A 129 39.59 7.17 -7.43
CA ALA A 129 41.01 6.97 -7.19
C ALA A 129 41.55 8.01 -6.20
N GLU A 130 41.20 9.27 -6.35
CA GLU A 130 41.57 10.36 -5.44
C GLU A 130 41.04 10.11 -4.03
N ARG A 131 39.78 9.70 -3.88
CA ARG A 131 39.15 9.44 -2.58
C ARG A 131 39.81 8.31 -1.81
N PHE A 132 40.38 7.33 -2.48
CA PHE A 132 41.09 6.19 -1.87
C PHE A 132 42.62 6.36 -1.87
N GLY A 133 43.14 7.48 -2.39
CA GLY A 133 44.57 7.76 -2.42
C GLY A 133 45.37 6.77 -3.31
N ILE A 134 44.74 6.28 -4.36
CA ILE A 134 45.33 5.30 -5.29
C ILE A 134 45.29 5.86 -6.72
N SER A 135 46.09 5.29 -7.64
CA SER A 135 45.99 5.64 -9.06
C SER A 135 44.84 4.93 -9.73
N VAL A 136 44.29 5.51 -10.80
CA VAL A 136 43.22 4.90 -11.61
C VAL A 136 43.61 3.51 -12.10
N SER A 137 44.89 3.29 -12.41
CA SER A 137 45.43 1.98 -12.84
C SER A 137 45.35 0.90 -11.77
N GLN A 138 45.21 1.27 -10.49
CA GLN A 138 45.07 0.34 -9.36
C GLN A 138 43.61 -0.05 -9.09
N LEU A 139 42.64 0.64 -9.71
CA LEU A 139 41.22 0.30 -9.61
C LEU A 139 40.92 -1.00 -10.39
N LYS A 140 40.62 -2.08 -9.67
CA LYS A 140 40.19 -3.34 -10.27
C LYS A 140 38.68 -3.48 -10.16
N ILE A 141 38.00 -3.42 -11.27
CA ILE A 141 36.56 -3.75 -11.35
C ILE A 141 36.43 -5.26 -11.44
N LYS A 142 35.88 -5.89 -10.40
CA LYS A 142 35.45 -7.30 -10.52
C LYS A 142 34.21 -7.34 -11.42
N LYS A 143 34.33 -8.05 -12.53
CA LYS A 143 33.19 -8.40 -13.40
C LYS A 143 32.33 -9.47 -12.75
#